data_71e76386c5a36bb418c53bf25fd8300a
#
_entry.id   71e76386c5a36bb418c53bf25fd8300a
#
_cell.length_a   1.000
_cell.length_b   1.000
_cell.length_c   1.000
_cell.angle_alpha   90.00
_cell.angle_beta   90.00
_cell.angle_gamma   90.00
#
_symmetry.space_group_name_H-M   'P 1'
#
loop_
_entity.id
_entity.type
_entity.pdbx_description
1 polymer ?
#
loop_
_entity_poly.entity_id
_entity_poly.type
_entity_poly.pdbx_seq_one_letter_code
_entity_poly.pdbx_strand_id
1 'polypeptide(L)'
;MNKILRFILALTEAVVKSIRLEGDSIVVGVRPYKSRQRRCPVCGRACEAYDGRSKPRRWRALDLGTAKCYLEYAPVRVACPDHGVHVESVPWARPKSRFTRPFEDWVAWMAVHCTMSA
;
A
#
# COMPACT_ATOMS: atom_id res chain seq x y z
N MET A 1 11.38 -14.83 -7.44
CA MET A 1 11.58 -13.40 -7.17
C MET A 1 10.39 -12.78 -6.44
N ASN A 2 9.17 -12.96 -6.96
CA ASN A 2 7.99 -12.35 -6.33
C ASN A 2 7.73 -12.84 -4.91
N LYS A 3 7.94 -14.11 -4.63
CA LYS A 3 7.77 -14.65 -3.27
C LYS A 3 8.72 -13.99 -2.27
N ILE A 4 9.97 -13.79 -2.68
CA ILE A 4 10.97 -13.18 -1.83
C ILE A 4 10.60 -11.73 -1.55
N LEU A 5 10.19 -10.98 -2.56
CA LEU A 5 9.79 -9.60 -2.37
C LEU A 5 8.54 -9.47 -1.51
N ARG A 6 7.57 -10.34 -1.70
CA ARG A 6 6.37 -10.33 -0.86
C ARG A 6 6.71 -10.59 0.61
N PHE A 7 7.66 -11.49 0.85
CA PHE A 7 8.14 -11.76 2.21
C PHE A 7 8.87 -10.56 2.80
N ILE A 8 9.84 -10.01 2.06
CA ILE A 8 10.63 -8.86 2.53
C ILE A 8 9.75 -7.65 2.80
N LEU A 9 8.79 -7.39 1.93
CA LEU A 9 7.90 -6.22 2.05
C LEU A 9 6.71 -6.49 2.96
N ALA A 10 6.61 -7.68 3.52
CA ALA A 10 5.47 -8.09 4.35
C ALA A 10 4.13 -7.88 3.65
N LEU A 11 4.10 -8.17 2.35
CA LEU A 11 2.88 -8.03 1.55
C LEU A 11 1.98 -9.23 1.75
N THR A 12 0.73 -8.95 2.13
CA THR A 12 -0.33 -9.95 2.22
C THR A 12 -1.44 -9.57 1.25
N GLU A 13 -2.06 -10.57 0.65
CA GLU A 13 -3.19 -10.37 -0.27
C GLU A 13 -2.86 -9.45 -1.45
N ALA A 14 -1.59 -9.39 -1.84
CA ALA A 14 -1.12 -8.54 -2.93
C ALA A 14 -0.11 -9.29 -3.78
N VAL A 15 -0.05 -8.92 -5.05
CA VAL A 15 0.86 -9.51 -6.03
C VAL A 15 1.82 -8.45 -6.52
N VAL A 16 3.10 -8.83 -6.66
CA VAL A 16 4.11 -7.96 -7.26
C VAL A 16 4.00 -8.10 -8.78
N LYS A 17 3.82 -6.97 -9.46
CA LYS A 17 3.70 -6.91 -10.91
C LYS A 17 5.02 -6.54 -11.58
N SER A 18 5.79 -5.67 -10.97
CA SER A 18 7.01 -5.14 -11.59
C SER A 18 7.93 -4.57 -10.53
N ILE A 19 9.20 -4.45 -10.89
CA ILE A 19 10.21 -3.77 -10.08
C ILE A 19 11.02 -2.90 -11.03
N ARG A 20 11.31 -1.68 -10.60
CA ARG A 20 12.21 -0.82 -11.36
C ARG A 20 13.00 0.08 -10.43
N LEU A 21 14.11 0.56 -10.93
CA LEU A 21 14.92 1.56 -10.23
C LEU A 21 14.57 2.94 -10.75
N GLU A 22 14.44 3.88 -9.84
CA GLU A 22 14.29 5.30 -10.16
C GLU A 22 15.29 6.08 -9.31
N GLY A 23 16.42 6.43 -9.91
CA GLY A 23 17.51 7.02 -9.15
C GLY A 23 17.99 6.06 -8.07
N ASP A 24 17.93 6.49 -6.82
CA ASP A 24 18.33 5.69 -5.66
C ASP A 24 17.19 4.89 -5.07
N SER A 25 16.02 4.94 -5.70
CA SER A 25 14.81 4.33 -5.15
C SER A 25 14.39 3.10 -5.94
N ILE A 26 13.76 2.17 -5.26
CA ILE A 26 13.15 1.00 -5.86
C ILE A 26 11.64 1.21 -5.85
N VAL A 27 11.02 1.07 -7.01
CA VAL A 27 9.57 1.17 -7.14
C VAL A 27 9.02 -0.19 -7.51
N VAL A 28 8.16 -0.72 -6.66
CA VAL A 28 7.55 -2.04 -6.83
C VAL A 28 6.10 -1.85 -7.23
N GLY A 29 5.76 -2.22 -8.46
CA GLY A 29 4.38 -2.21 -8.91
C GLY A 29 3.63 -3.38 -8.31
N VAL A 30 2.51 -3.11 -7.66
CA VAL A 30 1.73 -4.12 -6.95
C VAL A 30 0.25 -3.99 -7.31
N ARG A 31 -0.51 -5.03 -7.02
CA ARG A 31 -1.96 -4.99 -7.05
C ARG A 31 -2.53 -5.88 -5.96
N PRO A 32 -3.71 -5.56 -5.43
CA PRO A 32 -4.39 -6.48 -4.52
C PRO A 32 -4.79 -7.77 -5.24
N TYR A 33 -4.95 -8.86 -4.48
CA TYR A 33 -5.62 -10.04 -5.01
C TYR A 33 -7.01 -9.64 -5.51
N LYS A 34 -7.53 -10.34 -6.51
CA LYS A 34 -8.86 -10.04 -7.06
C LYS A 34 -9.94 -10.04 -6.00
N SER A 35 -9.84 -10.90 -4.99
CA SER A 35 -10.79 -10.96 -3.89
C SER A 35 -10.72 -9.75 -2.97
N ARG A 36 -9.64 -8.97 -3.04
CA ARG A 36 -9.44 -7.80 -2.20
C ARG A 36 -9.62 -6.48 -2.94
N GLN A 37 -9.93 -6.53 -4.22
CA GLN A 37 -10.12 -5.32 -5.02
C GLN A 37 -11.49 -4.72 -4.79
N ARG A 38 -11.59 -3.41 -4.96
CA ARG A 38 -12.84 -2.63 -4.90
C ARG A 38 -13.56 -2.77 -3.57
N ARG A 39 -12.81 -2.75 -2.48
CA ARG A 39 -13.37 -2.83 -1.13
C ARG A 39 -13.56 -1.43 -0.55
N CYS A 40 -14.73 -1.19 0.03
CA CYS A 40 -14.99 0.06 0.73
C CYS A 40 -14.06 0.18 1.94
N PRO A 41 -13.37 1.32 2.12
CA PRO A 41 -12.44 1.48 3.25
C PRO A 41 -13.13 1.56 4.60
N VAL A 42 -14.44 1.78 4.63
CA VAL A 42 -15.20 1.90 5.88
C VAL A 42 -15.74 0.55 6.32
N CYS A 43 -16.43 -0.19 5.43
CA CYS A 43 -17.08 -1.43 5.82
C CYS A 43 -16.46 -2.70 5.22
N GLY A 44 -15.51 -2.57 4.30
CA GLY A 44 -14.86 -3.72 3.70
C GLY A 44 -15.67 -4.45 2.63
N ARG A 45 -16.88 -3.97 2.34
CA ARG A 45 -17.74 -4.60 1.33
C ARG A 45 -17.15 -4.44 -0.05
N ALA A 46 -17.27 -5.47 -0.88
CA ALA A 46 -16.94 -5.36 -2.29
C ALA A 46 -18.00 -4.49 -2.97
N CYS A 47 -17.55 -3.47 -3.67
CA CYS A 47 -18.42 -2.50 -4.32
C CYS A 47 -18.05 -2.37 -5.80
N GLU A 48 -18.95 -1.80 -6.57
CA GLU A 48 -18.66 -1.53 -7.96
C GLU A 48 -17.76 -0.31 -8.09
N ALA A 49 -16.95 -0.29 -9.15
CA ALA A 49 -16.12 0.86 -9.45
C ALA A 49 -17.01 2.04 -9.80
N TYR A 50 -16.73 3.20 -9.21
CA TYR A 50 -17.46 4.43 -9.49
C TYR A 50 -17.02 5.04 -10.81
N ASP A 51 -15.71 5.10 -11.02
CA ASP A 51 -15.14 5.60 -12.26
C ASP A 51 -13.89 4.79 -12.57
N GLY A 52 -13.12 5.22 -13.58
CA GLY A 52 -11.91 4.51 -13.96
C GLY A 52 -10.82 4.61 -12.91
N ARG A 53 -9.68 3.99 -13.20
CA ARG A 53 -8.54 4.03 -12.30
C ARG A 53 -8.01 5.45 -12.20
N SER A 54 -7.60 5.82 -10.99
CA SER A 54 -6.96 7.09 -10.76
C SER A 54 -5.50 7.05 -11.24
N LYS A 55 -4.79 8.17 -11.08
CA LYS A 55 -3.35 8.19 -11.33
C LYS A 55 -2.65 7.24 -10.37
N PRO A 56 -1.51 6.65 -10.78
CA PRO A 56 -0.74 5.81 -9.87
C PRO A 56 -0.37 6.58 -8.60
N ARG A 57 -0.48 5.89 -7.48
CA ARG A 57 -0.09 6.41 -6.17
C ARG A 57 1.06 5.58 -5.65
N ARG A 58 1.86 6.19 -4.78
CA ARG A 58 2.99 5.51 -4.15
C ARG A 58 2.82 5.52 -2.64
N TRP A 59 3.17 4.40 -2.04
CA TRP A 59 3.23 4.24 -0.59
C TRP A 59 4.67 3.98 -0.20
N ARG A 60 5.13 4.70 0.80
CA ARG A 60 6.49 4.52 1.30
C ARG A 60 6.58 3.23 2.09
N ALA A 61 7.45 2.33 1.65
CA ALA A 61 7.74 1.08 2.35
C ALA A 61 9.08 1.20 3.09
N LEU A 62 9.41 0.19 3.89
CA LEU A 62 10.71 0.13 4.54
C LEU A 62 11.81 0.06 3.49
N ASP A 63 12.97 0.63 3.81
CA ASP A 63 14.12 0.60 2.91
C ASP A 63 14.55 -0.84 2.63
N LEU A 64 15.02 -1.06 1.41
CA LEU A 64 15.66 -2.30 1.02
C LEU A 64 17.17 -2.02 0.95
N GLY A 65 17.88 -2.41 2.00
CA GLY A 65 19.27 -2.03 2.14
C GLY A 65 19.39 -0.50 2.29
N THR A 66 20.14 0.13 1.39
CA THR A 66 20.30 1.58 1.39
C THR A 66 19.32 2.29 0.48
N ALA A 67 18.48 1.54 -0.23
CA ALA A 67 17.55 2.11 -1.20
C ALA A 67 16.20 2.37 -0.56
N LYS A 68 15.61 3.52 -0.84
CA LYS A 68 14.23 3.79 -0.50
C LYS A 68 13.34 2.90 -1.36
N CYS A 69 12.24 2.43 -0.78
CA CYS A 69 11.31 1.55 -1.48
C CYS A 69 9.91 2.14 -1.46
N TYR A 70 9.25 2.07 -2.61
CA TYR A 70 7.86 2.51 -2.76
C TYR A 70 7.05 1.41 -3.40
N LEU A 71 5.81 1.25 -2.94
CA LEU A 71 4.81 0.45 -3.64
C LEU A 71 4.01 1.38 -4.55
N GLU A 72 3.72 0.94 -5.75
CA GLU A 72 2.97 1.75 -6.70
C GLU A 72 1.75 0.98 -7.21
N TYR A 73 0.60 1.65 -7.22
CA TYR A 73 -0.67 1.09 -7.66
C TYR A 73 -1.62 2.22 -8.02
N ALA A 74 -2.42 2.03 -9.05
CA ALA A 74 -3.45 2.98 -9.46
C ALA A 74 -4.80 2.51 -8.91
N PRO A 75 -5.25 3.02 -7.75
CA PRO A 75 -6.51 2.56 -7.17
C PRO A 75 -7.72 3.07 -7.95
N VAL A 76 -8.87 2.40 -7.77
CA VAL A 76 -10.13 2.86 -8.30
C VAL A 76 -10.97 3.47 -7.16
N ARG A 77 -11.90 4.34 -7.50
CA ARG A 77 -12.92 4.76 -6.55
C ARG A 77 -14.08 3.79 -6.62
N VAL A 78 -14.69 3.52 -5.49
CA VAL A 78 -15.81 2.59 -5.38
C VAL A 78 -17.03 3.30 -4.83
N ALA A 79 -18.21 2.85 -5.22
CA ALA A 79 -19.47 3.39 -4.75
C ALA A 79 -20.09 2.39 -3.77
N CYS A 80 -19.98 2.70 -2.49
CA CYS A 80 -20.62 1.90 -1.45
C CYS A 80 -22.03 2.40 -1.20
N PRO A 81 -23.04 1.53 -1.22
CA PRO A 81 -24.42 1.95 -0.97
C PRO A 81 -24.60 2.65 0.37
N ASP A 82 -23.82 2.26 1.39
CA ASP A 82 -23.95 2.80 2.74
C ASP A 82 -22.99 3.93 3.07
N HIS A 83 -21.86 4.05 2.37
CA HIS A 83 -20.80 4.99 2.73
C HIS A 83 -20.42 5.95 1.61
N GLY A 84 -21.04 5.83 0.44
CA GLY A 84 -20.76 6.72 -0.67
C GLY A 84 -19.47 6.38 -1.42
N VAL A 85 -18.95 7.34 -2.13
CA VAL A 85 -17.81 7.16 -3.01
C VAL A 85 -16.50 7.37 -2.24
N HIS A 86 -15.64 6.37 -2.30
CA HIS A 86 -14.31 6.40 -1.65
C HIS A 86 -13.30 5.71 -2.54
N VAL A 87 -12.02 6.04 -2.35
CA VAL A 87 -10.94 5.27 -2.95
C VAL A 87 -10.95 3.89 -2.29
N GLU A 88 -10.78 2.82 -3.08
CA GLU A 88 -10.78 1.46 -2.55
C GLU A 88 -9.69 1.29 -1.49
N SER A 89 -9.95 0.41 -0.52
CA SER A 89 -8.93 0.06 0.46
C SER A 89 -7.88 -0.85 -0.18
N VAL A 90 -6.64 -0.71 0.24
CA VAL A 90 -5.55 -1.56 -0.21
C VAL A 90 -5.04 -2.37 0.98
N PRO A 91 -4.58 -3.63 0.75
CA PRO A 91 -4.17 -4.48 1.89
C PRO A 91 -2.86 -4.05 2.54
N TRP A 92 -2.04 -3.24 1.88
CA TRP A 92 -0.71 -2.88 2.39
C TRP A 92 -0.69 -1.59 3.20
N ALA A 93 -1.77 -0.84 3.25
CA ALA A 93 -1.78 0.45 3.92
C ALA A 93 -3.15 0.75 4.53
N ARG A 94 -3.15 1.61 5.54
CA ARG A 94 -4.40 2.12 6.12
C ARG A 94 -5.04 3.12 5.17
N PRO A 95 -6.36 3.27 5.21
CA PRO A 95 -7.04 4.28 4.38
C PRO A 95 -6.41 5.66 4.57
N LYS A 96 -6.18 6.35 3.46
CA LYS A 96 -5.60 7.70 3.40
C LYS A 96 -4.13 7.79 3.82
N SER A 97 -3.50 6.70 4.23
CA SER A 97 -2.08 6.71 4.55
C SER A 97 -1.23 6.65 3.27
N ARG A 98 -0.08 7.30 3.30
CA ARG A 98 0.94 7.23 2.24
C ARG A 98 2.05 6.26 2.58
N PHE A 99 1.92 5.55 3.69
CA PHE A 99 2.95 4.64 4.20
C PHE A 99 2.37 3.25 4.31
N THR A 100 3.21 2.23 4.06
CA THR A 100 2.81 0.86 4.30
C THR A 100 2.66 0.61 5.80
N ARG A 101 1.89 -0.42 6.17
CA ARG A 101 1.72 -0.79 7.58
C ARG A 101 3.04 -1.11 8.26
N PRO A 102 3.95 -1.89 7.66
CA PRO A 102 5.26 -2.12 8.27
C PRO A 102 6.06 -0.83 8.49
N PHE A 103 5.97 0.13 7.56
CA PHE A 103 6.65 1.42 7.73
C PHE A 103 6.07 2.19 8.92
N GLU A 104 4.75 2.25 9.03
CA GLU A 104 4.10 2.92 10.15
C GLU A 104 4.47 2.27 11.47
N ASP A 105 4.49 0.94 11.52
CA ASP A 105 4.87 0.20 12.73
C ASP A 105 6.30 0.50 13.13
N TRP A 106 7.22 0.58 12.16
CA TRP A 106 8.62 0.90 12.43
C TRP A 106 8.77 2.32 12.97
N VAL A 107 8.07 3.29 12.39
CA VAL A 107 8.10 4.68 12.87
C VAL A 107 7.55 4.77 14.29
N ALA A 108 6.45 4.07 14.57
CA ALA A 108 5.88 4.05 15.91
C ALA A 108 6.85 3.46 16.92
N TRP A 109 7.54 2.37 16.56
CA TRP A 109 8.54 1.75 17.42
C TRP A 109 9.70 2.71 17.68
N MET A 110 10.18 3.38 16.64
CA MET A 110 11.25 4.38 16.77
C MET A 110 10.85 5.51 17.70
N ALA A 111 9.62 5.99 17.57
CA ALA A 111 9.12 7.09 18.42
C ALA A 111 9.15 6.70 19.89
N VAL A 112 8.79 5.44 20.20
CA VAL A 112 8.78 4.97 21.60
C VAL A 112 10.21 4.73 22.12
N HIS A 113 11.10 4.18 21.30
CA HIS A 113 12.41 3.70 21.76
C HIS A 113 13.54 4.71 21.58
N CYS A 114 13.35 5.76 20.79
CA CYS A 114 14.42 6.68 20.45
C CYS A 114 14.20 8.11 20.97
N THR A 115 13.00 8.47 21.38
CA THR A 115 12.69 9.83 21.85
C THR A 115 13.45 10.19 23.12
N MET A 116 13.76 9.21 23.93
CA MET A 116 14.41 9.44 25.23
C MET A 116 15.91 9.65 25.15
N SER A 117 16.46 9.50 23.98
CA SER A 117 17.91 9.61 23.77
C SER A 117 18.36 11.08 23.63
N ALA A 118 17.44 11.99 23.61
CA ALA A 118 17.76 13.41 23.48
C ALA A 118 18.45 13.97 24.72
#